data_fc3125c0a5f353ec022003f096b13e1b
#
_entry.id   fc3125c0a5f353ec022003f096b13e1b
#
_cell.length_a   1.000
_cell.length_b   1.000
_cell.length_c   1.000
_cell.angle_alpha   90.00
_cell.angle_beta   90.00
_cell.angle_gamma   90.00
#
_symmetry.space_group_name_H-M   'P 1'
#
loop_
_entity.id
_entity.type
_entity.pdbx_description
1 polymer ?
#
loop_
_entity_poly.entity_id
_entity_poly.type
_entity_poly.pdbx_seq_one_letter_code
_entity_poly.pdbx_strand_id
1 'polypeptide(L)'
;PDAIEGNNTEKCDTASAAFQSENNGCVDFVGSEDEIMEQIRQLVCMLPSNNEGDVYTDDCEDDLNRACESMENMKGDPRYLLSQISDYNTFFETKADYARNMVTGLIKLNGMTVGAVANCSEVYDAEGKKAESFDKSLTAQGCNKAAEFVQFCDAFSIPVLTITNVNGLKNCMCSEKKLAKALARMTYAFSNATCAKVNLITGEAYGSAYVFMNSKSVGADLVYAWSGAKIGAMDSTLAAKIMYPEAGADEIKQKAADYEKLQDSAAPAAARGYVDRLIDPADTRKYLVAAFEMLYTKYVSEPEKKHGTK
;
A
#
# COMPACT_ATOMS: atom_id res chain seq x y z
N PRO A 1 -0.64 29.03 20.18
CA PRO A 1 -0.79 28.73 21.61
C PRO A 1 0.15 29.55 22.48
N ASP A 2 1.39 29.78 22.03
CA ASP A 2 2.39 30.55 22.80
C ASP A 2 2.08 32.05 22.87
N ALA A 3 1.19 32.55 22.02
CA ALA A 3 0.73 33.92 22.05
C ALA A 3 -0.31 34.18 23.18
N ILE A 4 -0.78 33.15 23.87
CA ILE A 4 -1.73 33.28 24.98
C ILE A 4 -0.95 33.33 26.28
N GLU A 5 -0.96 34.49 26.93
CA GLU A 5 -0.29 34.69 28.21
C GLU A 5 -0.85 33.73 29.26
N GLY A 6 0.01 33.04 30.01
CA GLY A 6 -0.38 32.06 31.03
C GLY A 6 -0.70 30.65 30.48
N ASN A 7 -0.47 30.35 29.22
CA ASN A 7 -0.60 29.01 28.68
C ASN A 7 0.53 28.11 29.16
N ASN A 8 0.23 27.25 30.14
CA ASN A 8 1.19 26.28 30.72
C ASN A 8 1.02 24.86 30.17
N THR A 9 0.41 24.67 29.02
CA THR A 9 0.27 23.34 28.41
C THR A 9 1.64 22.80 28.00
N GLU A 10 1.89 21.52 28.24
CA GLU A 10 3.04 20.81 27.68
C GLU A 10 3.05 21.00 26.16
N LYS A 11 4.19 21.45 25.65
CA LYS A 11 4.24 22.09 24.36
C LYS A 11 4.60 21.10 23.26
N CYS A 12 3.60 20.63 22.55
CA CYS A 12 3.79 20.30 21.15
C CYS A 12 3.61 21.60 20.34
N ASP A 13 4.51 21.90 19.42
CA ASP A 13 4.32 23.02 18.50
C ASP A 13 3.27 22.67 17.45
N THR A 14 2.01 22.59 17.91
CA THR A 14 0.87 22.16 17.10
C THR A 14 0.52 23.13 15.98
N ALA A 15 1.13 24.33 15.95
CA ALA A 15 0.95 25.32 14.91
C ALA A 15 1.98 25.21 13.78
N SER A 16 3.07 24.42 13.97
CA SER A 16 4.07 24.27 12.93
C SER A 16 3.60 23.36 11.80
N ALA A 17 4.05 23.65 10.59
CA ALA A 17 3.80 22.83 9.41
C ALA A 17 4.37 21.40 9.59
N ALA A 18 5.55 21.28 10.19
CA ALA A 18 6.18 20.01 10.49
C ALA A 18 5.30 19.14 11.42
N PHE A 19 4.76 19.71 12.50
CA PHE A 19 3.84 18.95 13.37
C PHE A 19 2.59 18.47 12.62
N GLN A 20 2.01 19.30 11.78
CA GLN A 20 0.79 18.96 11.04
C GLN A 20 1.08 17.92 9.94
N SER A 21 2.27 17.92 9.35
CA SER A 21 2.71 16.89 8.41
C SER A 21 3.01 15.57 9.12
N GLU A 22 3.93 15.56 10.09
CA GLU A 22 4.48 14.34 10.68
C GLU A 22 3.53 13.62 11.64
N ASN A 23 2.73 14.39 12.43
CA ASN A 23 1.95 13.81 13.51
C ASN A 23 0.47 13.61 13.16
N ASN A 24 -0.12 14.54 12.42
CA ASN A 24 -1.54 14.52 12.12
C ASN A 24 -1.87 14.07 10.71
N GLY A 25 -0.92 14.18 9.77
CA GLY A 25 -1.17 13.93 8.36
C GLY A 25 -2.22 14.86 7.74
N CYS A 26 -2.38 16.08 8.32
CA CYS A 26 -3.31 17.07 7.80
C CYS A 26 -2.77 17.79 6.56
N VAL A 27 -1.47 17.73 6.34
CA VAL A 27 -0.75 18.42 5.27
C VAL A 27 -0.04 17.36 4.41
N ASP A 28 -0.20 17.48 3.10
CA ASP A 28 0.40 16.54 2.15
C ASP A 28 1.87 16.87 1.87
N PHE A 29 2.21 18.17 1.81
CA PHE A 29 3.56 18.66 1.50
C PHE A 29 3.94 19.81 2.42
N VAL A 30 5.22 19.85 2.80
CA VAL A 30 5.84 20.96 3.54
C VAL A 30 7.12 21.33 2.81
N GLY A 31 7.32 22.64 2.56
CA GLY A 31 8.49 23.15 1.87
C GLY A 31 8.42 24.65 1.71
N SER A 32 9.35 25.22 0.96
CA SER A 32 9.33 26.61 0.50
C SER A 32 8.17 26.84 -0.48
N GLU A 33 7.86 28.11 -0.75
CA GLU A 33 6.82 28.50 -1.70
C GLU A 33 7.07 27.90 -3.11
N ASP A 34 8.30 27.96 -3.59
CA ASP A 34 8.67 27.40 -4.90
C ASP A 34 8.50 25.88 -4.94
N GLU A 35 8.94 25.17 -3.91
CA GLU A 35 8.77 23.71 -3.79
C GLU A 35 7.30 23.31 -3.76
N ILE A 36 6.48 24.01 -2.99
CA ILE A 36 5.03 23.75 -2.92
C ILE A 36 4.36 24.00 -4.28
N MET A 37 4.72 25.07 -4.97
CA MET A 37 4.17 25.37 -6.29
C MET A 37 4.56 24.32 -7.33
N GLU A 38 5.76 23.75 -7.25
CA GLU A 38 6.17 22.63 -8.09
C GLU A 38 5.37 21.36 -7.78
N GLN A 39 5.18 21.04 -6.51
CA GLN A 39 4.36 19.90 -6.09
C GLN A 39 2.90 20.03 -6.56
N ILE A 40 2.33 21.23 -6.46
CA ILE A 40 0.96 21.50 -6.96
C ILE A 40 0.88 21.27 -8.47
N ARG A 41 1.86 21.75 -9.23
CA ARG A 41 1.90 21.54 -10.70
C ARG A 41 1.99 20.06 -11.04
N GLN A 42 2.85 19.32 -10.37
CA GLN A 42 2.99 17.88 -10.58
C GLN A 42 1.66 17.14 -10.25
N LEU A 43 1.04 17.48 -9.14
CA LEU A 43 -0.26 16.90 -8.76
C LEU A 43 -1.34 17.18 -9.82
N VAL A 44 -1.45 18.44 -10.28
CA VAL A 44 -2.45 18.82 -11.29
C VAL A 44 -2.22 18.08 -12.61
N CYS A 45 -0.96 17.84 -13.00
CA CYS A 45 -0.63 17.04 -14.20
C CYS A 45 -0.96 15.54 -14.05
N MET A 46 -1.13 15.05 -12.84
CA MET A 46 -1.49 13.66 -12.57
C MET A 46 -3.00 13.44 -12.38
N LEU A 47 -3.76 14.49 -12.10
CA LEU A 47 -5.19 14.35 -11.85
C LEU A 47 -6.02 14.48 -13.14
N PRO A 48 -7.15 13.77 -13.26
CA PRO A 48 -8.16 14.07 -14.26
C PRO A 48 -8.65 15.51 -14.15
N SER A 49 -9.16 16.08 -15.24
CA SER A 49 -9.67 17.46 -15.25
C SER A 49 -10.80 17.72 -14.25
N ASN A 50 -11.56 16.67 -13.93
CA ASN A 50 -12.62 16.65 -12.93
C ASN A 50 -12.93 15.18 -12.55
N ASN A 51 -13.87 14.95 -11.66
CA ASN A 51 -14.26 13.62 -11.19
C ASN A 51 -14.96 12.73 -12.24
N GLU A 52 -15.37 13.29 -13.36
CA GLU A 52 -15.93 12.57 -14.52
C GLU A 52 -14.92 12.51 -15.69
N GLY A 53 -13.74 13.10 -15.51
CA GLY A 53 -12.68 13.14 -16.51
C GLY A 53 -12.00 11.78 -16.67
N ASP A 54 -11.35 11.59 -17.83
CA ASP A 54 -10.59 10.39 -18.13
C ASP A 54 -9.34 10.32 -17.25
N VAL A 55 -9.03 9.13 -16.79
CA VAL A 55 -7.80 8.83 -16.02
C VAL A 55 -6.55 8.74 -16.89
N TYR A 56 -6.71 8.65 -18.21
CA TYR A 56 -5.62 8.84 -19.16
C TYR A 56 -5.30 10.33 -19.28
N THR A 57 -4.19 10.72 -18.69
CA THR A 57 -3.77 12.14 -18.60
C THR A 57 -2.66 12.50 -19.57
N ASP A 58 -1.94 11.52 -20.10
CA ASP A 58 -0.84 11.69 -21.04
C ASP A 58 -0.76 10.56 -22.06
N ASP A 59 -0.08 10.83 -23.18
CA ASP A 59 0.40 9.82 -24.11
C ASP A 59 1.69 9.20 -23.56
N CYS A 60 1.83 7.89 -23.62
CA CYS A 60 2.99 7.17 -23.12
C CYS A 60 3.81 6.59 -24.28
N GLU A 61 5.09 6.95 -24.35
CA GLU A 61 6.08 6.36 -25.26
C GLU A 61 7.06 5.41 -24.55
N ASP A 62 6.92 5.21 -23.22
CA ASP A 62 7.75 4.27 -22.44
C ASP A 62 7.39 2.83 -22.81
N ASP A 63 8.37 1.94 -22.86
CA ASP A 63 8.16 0.52 -23.18
C ASP A 63 7.24 -0.15 -22.14
N LEU A 64 6.05 -0.54 -22.57
CA LEU A 64 5.06 -1.21 -21.71
C LEU A 64 5.54 -2.58 -21.21
N ASN A 65 6.49 -3.21 -21.92
CA ASN A 65 7.09 -4.50 -21.57
C ASN A 65 8.46 -4.36 -20.92
N ARG A 66 8.87 -3.15 -20.58
CA ARG A 66 10.14 -2.89 -19.91
C ARG A 66 10.27 -3.76 -18.66
N ALA A 67 11.35 -4.55 -18.60
CA ALA A 67 11.65 -5.35 -17.42
C ALA A 67 12.05 -4.45 -16.25
N CYS A 68 11.53 -4.77 -15.07
CA CYS A 68 11.88 -4.07 -13.83
C CYS A 68 12.99 -4.85 -13.12
N GLU A 69 14.20 -4.30 -13.15
CA GLU A 69 15.37 -4.98 -12.57
C GLU A 69 15.43 -4.79 -11.04
N SER A 70 16.05 -5.74 -10.36
CA SER A 70 16.37 -5.67 -8.91
C SER A 70 15.18 -5.47 -7.95
N MET A 71 13.95 -5.70 -8.40
CA MET A 71 12.73 -5.50 -7.61
C MET A 71 12.72 -6.30 -6.31
N GLU A 72 13.21 -7.56 -6.32
CA GLU A 72 13.22 -8.42 -5.13
C GLU A 72 14.13 -7.89 -4.02
N ASN A 73 15.23 -7.26 -4.38
CA ASN A 73 16.20 -6.73 -3.42
C ASN A 73 15.65 -5.52 -2.66
N MET A 74 14.72 -4.79 -3.27
CA MET A 74 14.15 -3.54 -2.77
C MET A 74 12.68 -3.69 -2.33
N LYS A 75 12.19 -4.92 -2.15
CA LYS A 75 10.79 -5.17 -1.76
C LYS A 75 10.35 -4.55 -0.44
N GLY A 76 11.28 -4.12 0.38
CA GLY A 76 11.01 -3.40 1.65
C GLY A 76 10.71 -1.91 1.45
N ASP A 77 11.17 -1.31 0.35
CA ASP A 77 10.91 0.08 -0.01
C ASP A 77 10.00 0.17 -1.24
N PRO A 78 8.70 0.40 -1.04
CA PRO A 78 7.75 0.48 -2.15
C PRO A 78 7.97 1.72 -3.04
N ARG A 79 8.67 2.75 -2.60
CA ARG A 79 8.98 3.94 -3.41
C ARG A 79 9.80 3.55 -4.61
N TYR A 80 10.82 2.72 -4.40
CA TYR A 80 11.63 2.19 -5.48
C TYR A 80 10.79 1.33 -6.44
N LEU A 81 9.96 0.41 -5.90
CA LEU A 81 9.10 -0.44 -6.71
C LEU A 81 8.13 0.39 -7.55
N LEU A 82 7.47 1.38 -6.96
CA LEU A 82 6.51 2.26 -7.62
C LEU A 82 7.18 3.09 -8.71
N SER A 83 8.37 3.63 -8.45
CA SER A 83 9.15 4.32 -9.48
C SER A 83 9.51 3.39 -10.65
N GLN A 84 9.99 2.18 -10.39
CA GLN A 84 10.38 1.23 -11.44
C GLN A 84 9.23 0.78 -12.33
N ILE A 85 8.04 0.61 -11.81
CA ILE A 85 6.87 0.20 -12.59
C ILE A 85 6.19 1.36 -13.32
N SER A 86 6.38 2.60 -12.87
CA SER A 86 5.74 3.79 -13.44
C SER A 86 6.38 4.21 -14.76
N ASP A 87 5.60 4.88 -15.60
CA ASP A 87 6.07 5.51 -16.82
C ASP A 87 7.16 6.53 -16.48
N TYR A 88 8.27 6.46 -17.22
CA TYR A 88 9.43 7.34 -17.03
C TYR A 88 9.99 7.36 -15.60
N ASN A 89 9.75 6.30 -14.81
CA ASN A 89 10.11 6.18 -13.40
C ASN A 89 9.53 7.30 -12.51
N THR A 90 8.37 7.83 -12.86
CA THR A 90 7.72 8.92 -12.13
C THR A 90 6.90 8.39 -10.96
N PHE A 91 7.17 8.85 -9.75
CA PHE A 91 6.35 8.56 -8.57
C PHE A 91 6.10 9.84 -7.78
N PHE A 92 4.83 10.15 -7.51
CA PHE A 92 4.39 11.31 -6.75
C PHE A 92 3.85 10.84 -5.39
N GLU A 93 4.67 10.92 -4.34
CA GLU A 93 4.28 10.50 -2.99
C GLU A 93 3.46 11.60 -2.30
N THR A 94 2.37 11.22 -1.64
CA THR A 94 1.55 12.09 -0.78
C THR A 94 1.81 11.77 0.68
N LYS A 95 1.79 12.79 1.57
CA LYS A 95 1.98 12.64 3.01
C LYS A 95 3.24 11.83 3.36
N ALA A 96 4.36 12.13 2.71
CA ALA A 96 5.60 11.38 2.85
C ALA A 96 6.11 11.29 4.31
N ASP A 97 5.89 12.34 5.10
CA ASP A 97 6.34 12.41 6.49
C ASP A 97 5.38 11.74 7.49
N TYR A 98 4.11 11.56 7.11
CA TYR A 98 3.10 10.93 7.97
C TYR A 98 3.03 9.43 7.77
N ALA A 99 3.02 8.68 8.88
CA ALA A 99 2.85 7.23 8.87
C ALA A 99 3.73 6.54 7.81
N ARG A 100 5.03 6.76 7.87
CA ARG A 100 6.03 6.38 6.85
C ARG A 100 6.11 4.87 6.57
N ASN A 101 5.53 4.04 7.44
CA ASN A 101 5.33 2.61 7.23
C ASN A 101 4.20 2.27 6.23
N MET A 102 3.47 3.29 5.76
CA MET A 102 2.47 3.20 4.69
C MET A 102 2.76 4.30 3.67
N VAL A 103 3.03 3.93 2.44
CA VAL A 103 3.27 4.83 1.33
C VAL A 103 2.00 4.99 0.53
N THR A 104 1.65 6.23 0.19
CA THR A 104 0.55 6.58 -0.71
C THR A 104 1.02 7.58 -1.74
N GLY A 105 0.55 7.47 -2.96
CA GLY A 105 0.95 8.37 -4.02
C GLY A 105 0.39 7.98 -5.38
N LEU A 106 0.75 8.72 -6.40
CA LEU A 106 0.30 8.53 -7.76
C LEU A 106 1.46 8.07 -8.66
N ILE A 107 1.16 7.14 -9.55
CA ILE A 107 2.04 6.67 -10.62
C ILE A 107 1.31 6.78 -11.96
N LYS A 108 2.03 6.62 -13.06
CA LYS A 108 1.44 6.48 -14.40
C LYS A 108 1.76 5.12 -14.99
N LEU A 109 0.77 4.48 -15.60
CA LEU A 109 0.91 3.22 -16.31
C LEU A 109 0.25 3.36 -17.69
N ASN A 110 1.06 3.39 -18.74
CA ASN A 110 0.60 3.68 -20.10
C ASN A 110 -0.20 4.97 -20.21
N GLY A 111 0.27 6.06 -19.58
CA GLY A 111 -0.41 7.36 -19.53
C GLY A 111 -1.62 7.42 -18.59
N MET A 112 -2.07 6.29 -18.05
CA MET A 112 -3.15 6.24 -17.06
C MET A 112 -2.62 6.58 -15.66
N THR A 113 -3.27 7.50 -14.97
CA THR A 113 -2.99 7.77 -13.57
C THR A 113 -3.55 6.67 -12.69
N VAL A 114 -2.72 6.13 -11.81
CA VAL A 114 -3.04 5.06 -10.86
C VAL A 114 -2.61 5.47 -9.46
N GLY A 115 -3.52 5.39 -8.50
CA GLY A 115 -3.22 5.56 -7.09
C GLY A 115 -2.52 4.33 -6.53
N ALA A 116 -1.49 4.54 -5.72
CA ALA A 116 -0.74 3.46 -5.09
C ALA A 116 -0.83 3.53 -3.57
N VAL A 117 -1.07 2.38 -2.93
CA VAL A 117 -1.05 2.18 -1.49
C VAL A 117 -0.13 1.01 -1.19
N ALA A 118 0.93 1.23 -0.42
CA ALA A 118 1.95 0.20 -0.24
C ALA A 118 2.50 0.14 1.20
N ASN A 119 2.73 -1.08 1.69
CA ASN A 119 3.44 -1.27 2.96
C ASN A 119 4.92 -0.97 2.79
N CYS A 120 5.49 -0.20 3.73
CA CYS A 120 6.89 0.13 3.78
C CYS A 120 7.54 -0.49 5.03
N SER A 121 8.59 -1.27 4.85
CA SER A 121 9.38 -1.83 5.95
C SER A 121 10.81 -1.32 5.99
N GLU A 122 11.27 -0.69 4.93
CA GLU A 122 12.64 -0.16 4.81
C GLU A 122 12.60 1.14 4.03
N VAL A 123 13.49 2.06 4.38
CA VAL A 123 13.73 3.30 3.62
C VAL A 123 15.21 3.38 3.32
N TYR A 124 15.55 3.64 2.07
CA TYR A 124 16.93 3.78 1.62
C TYR A 124 17.21 5.25 1.30
N ASP A 125 18.45 5.68 1.58
CA ASP A 125 18.95 6.99 1.20
C ASP A 125 19.41 7.04 -0.28
N ALA A 126 19.84 8.20 -0.74
CA ALA A 126 20.30 8.41 -2.12
C ALA A 126 21.55 7.56 -2.46
N GLU A 127 22.32 7.15 -1.46
CA GLU A 127 23.48 6.28 -1.60
C GLU A 127 23.13 4.79 -1.60
N GLY A 128 21.84 4.45 -1.47
CA GLY A 128 21.35 3.07 -1.39
C GLY A 128 21.60 2.39 -0.06
N LYS A 129 21.92 3.16 1.00
CA LYS A 129 22.08 2.64 2.34
C LYS A 129 20.75 2.71 3.09
N LYS A 130 20.46 1.69 3.87
CA LYS A 130 19.25 1.62 4.68
C LYS A 130 19.27 2.69 5.78
N ALA A 131 18.41 3.68 5.65
CA ALA A 131 18.27 4.80 6.58
C ALA A 131 17.32 4.47 7.73
N GLU A 132 16.19 3.85 7.44
CA GLU A 132 15.19 3.47 8.43
C GLU A 132 14.63 2.06 8.19
N SER A 133 14.06 1.47 9.24
CA SER A 133 13.29 0.24 9.12
C SER A 133 12.05 0.27 10.01
N PHE A 134 10.97 -0.31 9.51
CA PHE A 134 9.70 -0.45 10.22
C PHE A 134 9.31 -1.93 10.32
N ASP A 135 8.52 -2.27 11.34
CA ASP A 135 7.87 -3.57 11.37
C ASP A 135 6.92 -3.69 10.16
N LYS A 136 6.87 -4.86 9.55
CA LYS A 136 5.90 -5.18 8.49
C LYS A 136 4.47 -5.34 9.02
N SER A 137 4.05 -4.49 9.93
CA SER A 137 2.76 -4.56 10.59
C SER A 137 1.90 -3.34 10.29
N LEU A 138 0.58 -3.54 10.19
CA LEU A 138 -0.35 -2.44 10.02
C LEU A 138 -0.47 -1.62 11.29
N THR A 139 -0.36 -0.30 11.16
CA THR A 139 -0.55 0.68 12.23
C THR A 139 -1.87 1.45 12.04
N ALA A 140 -2.42 1.99 13.12
CA ALA A 140 -3.65 2.78 13.02
C ALA A 140 -3.49 4.03 12.14
N GLN A 141 -2.34 4.68 12.21
CA GLN A 141 -2.03 5.85 11.38
C GLN A 141 -1.88 5.47 9.91
N GLY A 142 -1.15 4.38 9.60
CA GLY A 142 -1.01 3.88 8.24
C GLY A 142 -2.35 3.46 7.62
N CYS A 143 -3.21 2.80 8.40
CA CYS A 143 -4.55 2.43 7.93
C CYS A 143 -5.44 3.66 7.63
N ASN A 144 -5.37 4.70 8.46
CA ASN A 144 -6.10 5.94 8.21
C ASN A 144 -5.58 6.65 6.95
N LYS A 145 -4.25 6.76 6.78
CA LYS A 145 -3.62 7.33 5.58
C LYS A 145 -4.08 6.60 4.32
N ALA A 146 -4.01 5.27 4.33
CA ALA A 146 -4.48 4.44 3.21
C ALA A 146 -5.97 4.65 2.91
N ALA A 147 -6.83 4.67 3.94
CA ALA A 147 -8.26 4.87 3.78
C ALA A 147 -8.61 6.23 3.14
N GLU A 148 -7.98 7.30 3.60
CA GLU A 148 -8.16 8.64 3.04
C GLU A 148 -7.73 8.71 1.58
N PHE A 149 -6.59 8.11 1.26
CA PHE A 149 -6.08 8.10 -0.09
C PHE A 149 -6.95 7.28 -1.06
N VAL A 150 -7.44 6.11 -0.63
CA VAL A 150 -8.38 5.30 -1.43
C VAL A 150 -9.68 6.06 -1.70
N GLN A 151 -10.22 6.75 -0.69
CA GLN A 151 -11.41 7.59 -0.86
C GLN A 151 -11.18 8.75 -1.84
N PHE A 152 -9.99 9.35 -1.80
CA PHE A 152 -9.59 10.38 -2.76
C PHE A 152 -9.52 9.81 -4.19
N CYS A 153 -8.88 8.68 -4.39
CA CYS A 153 -8.80 8.03 -5.70
C CYS A 153 -10.20 7.67 -6.23
N ASP A 154 -11.05 7.09 -5.40
CA ASP A 154 -12.41 6.71 -5.79
C ASP A 154 -13.27 7.93 -6.18
N ALA A 155 -13.09 9.08 -5.49
CA ALA A 155 -13.78 10.33 -5.81
C ALA A 155 -13.45 10.86 -7.22
N PHE A 156 -12.27 10.55 -7.75
CA PHE A 156 -11.81 10.90 -9.11
C PHE A 156 -11.86 9.72 -10.08
N SER A 157 -12.44 8.59 -9.68
CA SER A 157 -12.44 7.34 -10.46
C SER A 157 -11.04 6.82 -10.82
N ILE A 158 -10.01 7.25 -10.10
CA ILE A 158 -8.62 6.81 -10.27
C ILE A 158 -8.50 5.37 -9.78
N PRO A 159 -8.01 4.42 -10.62
CA PRO A 159 -7.78 3.05 -10.20
C PRO A 159 -6.70 2.94 -9.13
N VAL A 160 -6.79 1.91 -8.27
CA VAL A 160 -5.90 1.74 -7.12
C VAL A 160 -5.07 0.47 -7.23
N LEU A 161 -3.76 0.63 -7.16
CA LEU A 161 -2.78 -0.43 -6.97
C LEU A 161 -2.43 -0.55 -5.48
N THR A 162 -2.51 -1.75 -4.93
CA THR A 162 -2.01 -2.03 -3.59
C THR A 162 -0.78 -2.91 -3.67
N ILE A 163 0.31 -2.55 -2.99
CA ILE A 163 1.50 -3.39 -2.85
C ILE A 163 1.53 -3.93 -1.43
N THR A 164 1.39 -5.25 -1.29
CA THR A 164 1.26 -5.93 0.00
C THR A 164 2.54 -6.66 0.39
N ASN A 165 3.11 -6.24 1.52
CA ASN A 165 4.20 -6.91 2.22
C ASN A 165 3.98 -6.74 3.73
N VAL A 166 3.09 -7.57 4.32
CA VAL A 166 2.59 -7.38 5.69
C VAL A 166 2.52 -8.71 6.44
N ASN A 167 2.98 -8.71 7.69
CA ASN A 167 3.01 -9.93 8.50
C ASN A 167 2.07 -9.92 9.71
N GLY A 168 1.37 -8.82 9.96
CA GLY A 168 0.46 -8.75 11.10
C GLY A 168 -0.04 -7.35 11.42
N LEU A 169 -0.58 -7.22 12.60
CA LEU A 169 -1.07 -5.97 13.18
C LEU A 169 -0.11 -5.48 14.25
N LYS A 170 0.11 -4.15 14.33
CA LYS A 170 1.03 -3.56 15.31
C LYS A 170 0.55 -3.83 16.74
N ASN A 171 1.37 -4.56 17.48
CA ASN A 171 1.09 -4.94 18.86
C ASN A 171 1.77 -3.96 19.82
N CYS A 172 1.03 -2.89 20.19
CA CYS A 172 1.42 -2.01 21.28
C CYS A 172 0.15 -1.36 21.87
N MET A 173 0.21 -0.94 23.12
CA MET A 173 -0.93 -0.39 23.85
C MET A 173 -1.60 0.80 23.13
N CYS A 174 -0.82 1.67 22.51
CA CYS A 174 -1.35 2.82 21.77
C CYS A 174 -2.04 2.39 20.46
N SER A 175 -1.52 1.38 19.77
CA SER A 175 -2.16 0.81 18.57
C SER A 175 -3.45 0.08 18.91
N GLU A 176 -3.47 -0.76 19.92
CA GLU A 176 -4.65 -1.55 20.30
C GLU A 176 -5.88 -0.67 20.56
N LYS A 177 -5.68 0.50 21.17
CA LYS A 177 -6.76 1.46 21.44
C LYS A 177 -7.41 2.08 20.18
N LYS A 178 -6.70 2.12 19.05
CA LYS A 178 -7.11 2.86 17.85
C LYS A 178 -7.21 1.99 16.60
N LEU A 179 -6.51 0.84 16.58
CA LEU A 179 -6.29 0.04 15.39
C LEU A 179 -7.59 -0.55 14.84
N ALA A 180 -8.49 -1.07 15.70
CA ALA A 180 -9.74 -1.68 15.24
C ALA A 180 -10.61 -0.70 14.44
N LYS A 181 -10.72 0.56 14.89
CA LYS A 181 -11.45 1.61 14.16
C LYS A 181 -10.76 1.98 12.85
N ALA A 182 -9.43 2.07 12.85
CA ALA A 182 -8.65 2.40 11.66
C ALA A 182 -8.73 1.29 10.60
N LEU A 183 -8.66 0.02 11.02
CA LEU A 183 -8.86 -1.14 10.14
C LEU A 183 -10.27 -1.17 9.55
N ALA A 184 -11.29 -0.91 10.36
CA ALA A 184 -12.67 -0.83 9.87
C ALA A 184 -12.82 0.28 8.81
N ARG A 185 -12.19 1.45 9.03
CA ARG A 185 -12.20 2.56 8.08
C ARG A 185 -11.50 2.19 6.76
N MET A 186 -10.32 1.55 6.84
CA MET A 186 -9.58 1.12 5.66
C MET A 186 -10.33 0.04 4.87
N THR A 187 -10.89 -0.96 5.57
CA THR A 187 -11.71 -2.01 4.96
C THR A 187 -12.93 -1.41 4.27
N TYR A 188 -13.61 -0.47 4.95
CA TYR A 188 -14.74 0.24 4.36
C TYR A 188 -14.34 1.00 3.09
N ALA A 189 -13.21 1.72 3.12
CA ALA A 189 -12.72 2.47 1.96
C ALA A 189 -12.49 1.54 0.76
N PHE A 190 -11.78 0.43 0.94
CA PHE A 190 -11.56 -0.53 -0.14
C PHE A 190 -12.85 -1.23 -0.62
N SER A 191 -13.73 -1.63 0.30
CA SER A 191 -14.97 -2.34 -0.06
C SER A 191 -15.99 -1.43 -0.75
N ASN A 192 -16.00 -0.13 -0.41
CA ASN A 192 -16.94 0.84 -0.96
C ASN A 192 -16.43 1.48 -2.26
N ALA A 193 -15.12 1.43 -2.52
CA ALA A 193 -14.54 2.00 -3.72
C ALA A 193 -15.01 1.27 -4.97
N THR A 194 -15.51 2.03 -5.95
CA THR A 194 -16.05 1.56 -7.23
C THR A 194 -15.00 1.53 -8.34
N CYS A 195 -13.89 2.26 -8.16
CA CYS A 195 -12.77 2.25 -9.08
C CYS A 195 -12.12 0.85 -9.22
N ALA A 196 -11.33 0.65 -10.27
CA ALA A 196 -10.57 -0.59 -10.46
C ALA A 196 -9.53 -0.77 -9.34
N LYS A 197 -9.41 -1.99 -8.80
CA LYS A 197 -8.52 -2.30 -7.68
C LYS A 197 -7.69 -3.54 -7.97
N VAL A 198 -6.37 -3.36 -8.01
CA VAL A 198 -5.41 -4.45 -8.21
C VAL A 198 -4.52 -4.57 -6.96
N ASN A 199 -4.28 -5.80 -6.51
CA ASN A 199 -3.35 -6.07 -5.43
C ASN A 199 -2.15 -6.86 -5.93
N LEU A 200 -0.95 -6.39 -5.62
CA LEU A 200 0.32 -7.06 -5.87
C LEU A 200 0.95 -7.47 -4.54
N ILE A 201 1.13 -8.77 -4.34
CA ILE A 201 1.79 -9.33 -3.16
C ILE A 201 3.26 -9.55 -3.50
N THR A 202 4.16 -8.79 -2.87
CA THR A 202 5.60 -8.80 -3.15
C THR A 202 6.43 -9.59 -2.13
N GLY A 203 5.86 -9.86 -0.95
CA GLY A 203 6.55 -10.52 0.14
C GLY A 203 5.60 -11.29 1.03
N GLU A 204 5.56 -10.94 2.30
CA GLU A 204 4.68 -11.58 3.27
C GLU A 204 3.25 -11.06 3.17
N ALA A 205 2.29 -11.95 3.34
CA ALA A 205 0.86 -11.64 3.35
C ALA A 205 0.15 -12.57 4.33
N TYR A 206 0.14 -12.21 5.63
CA TYR A 206 -0.31 -13.09 6.69
C TYR A 206 -1.59 -12.62 7.37
N GLY A 207 -2.48 -13.59 7.59
CA GLY A 207 -3.65 -13.48 8.44
C GLY A 207 -4.58 -12.33 8.06
N SER A 208 -5.19 -11.70 9.07
CA SER A 208 -6.13 -10.59 8.86
C SER A 208 -5.48 -9.34 8.28
N ALA A 209 -4.19 -9.11 8.53
CA ALA A 209 -3.48 -7.96 7.97
C ALA A 209 -3.45 -8.02 6.42
N TYR A 210 -3.19 -9.19 5.85
CA TYR A 210 -3.32 -9.42 4.41
C TYR A 210 -4.75 -9.13 3.91
N VAL A 211 -5.77 -9.64 4.64
CA VAL A 211 -7.17 -9.44 4.22
C VAL A 211 -7.50 -7.95 4.09
N PHE A 212 -7.07 -7.12 5.05
CA PHE A 212 -7.33 -5.69 5.05
C PHE A 212 -6.58 -4.91 3.95
N MET A 213 -5.48 -5.46 3.42
CA MET A 213 -4.69 -4.86 2.33
C MET A 213 -5.26 -5.22 0.96
N ASN A 214 -6.52 -4.84 0.71
CA ASN A 214 -7.17 -5.01 -0.59
C ASN A 214 -7.07 -6.45 -1.13
N SER A 215 -7.40 -7.44 -0.31
CA SER A 215 -7.51 -8.82 -0.78
C SER A 215 -8.77 -9.04 -1.62
N LYS A 216 -8.87 -10.19 -2.30
CA LYS A 216 -10.11 -10.58 -2.99
C LYS A 216 -11.34 -10.54 -2.07
N SER A 217 -11.17 -10.87 -0.80
CA SER A 217 -12.26 -10.85 0.20
C SER A 217 -12.78 -9.45 0.49
N VAL A 218 -12.01 -8.41 0.20
CA VAL A 218 -12.37 -6.99 0.40
C VAL A 218 -12.75 -6.31 -0.92
N GLY A 219 -12.64 -7.03 -2.04
CA GLY A 219 -13.12 -6.57 -3.34
C GLY A 219 -12.02 -6.16 -4.33
N ALA A 220 -10.80 -6.68 -4.20
CA ALA A 220 -9.82 -6.56 -5.28
C ALA A 220 -10.32 -7.27 -6.56
N ASP A 221 -10.23 -6.60 -7.69
CA ASP A 221 -10.61 -7.16 -8.98
C ASP A 221 -9.61 -8.22 -9.44
N LEU A 222 -8.32 -7.90 -9.31
CA LEU A 222 -7.22 -8.81 -9.60
C LEU A 222 -6.20 -8.82 -8.47
N VAL A 223 -5.66 -10.01 -8.20
CA VAL A 223 -4.57 -10.21 -7.24
C VAL A 223 -3.42 -10.94 -7.92
N TYR A 224 -2.29 -10.29 -8.00
CA TYR A 224 -1.03 -10.88 -8.44
C TYR A 224 -0.11 -11.13 -7.25
N ALA A 225 0.73 -12.13 -7.36
CA ALA A 225 1.79 -12.37 -6.39
C ALA A 225 3.11 -12.71 -7.08
N TRP A 226 4.20 -12.25 -6.52
CA TRP A 226 5.50 -12.75 -6.92
C TRP A 226 5.65 -14.22 -6.53
N SER A 227 6.37 -14.99 -7.33
CA SER A 227 6.56 -16.41 -7.10
C SER A 227 7.21 -16.75 -5.75
N GLY A 228 8.03 -15.84 -5.22
CA GLY A 228 8.65 -15.94 -3.90
C GLY A 228 7.82 -15.40 -2.73
N ALA A 229 6.57 -14.94 -2.95
CA ALA A 229 5.72 -14.42 -1.90
C ALA A 229 5.26 -15.53 -0.95
N LYS A 230 5.04 -15.15 0.32
CA LYS A 230 4.52 -16.02 1.39
C LYS A 230 3.13 -15.57 1.78
N ILE A 231 2.15 -16.45 1.56
CA ILE A 231 0.73 -16.12 1.71
C ILE A 231 0.05 -17.19 2.56
N GLY A 232 -0.36 -16.85 3.77
CA GLY A 232 -0.93 -17.81 4.69
C GLY A 232 -1.60 -17.19 5.90
N ALA A 233 -2.01 -18.07 6.83
CA ALA A 233 -2.62 -17.61 8.08
C ALA A 233 -1.60 -16.98 9.02
N MET A 234 -0.37 -17.49 9.03
CA MET A 234 0.73 -17.04 9.88
C MET A 234 2.06 -17.58 9.35
N ASP A 235 3.16 -17.06 9.86
CA ASP A 235 4.51 -17.57 9.57
C ASP A 235 4.63 -19.07 9.85
N SER A 236 5.33 -19.80 8.97
CA SER A 236 5.46 -21.26 9.03
C SER A 236 6.13 -21.77 10.29
N THR A 237 7.11 -21.03 10.84
CA THR A 237 7.78 -21.38 12.10
C THR A 237 6.84 -21.24 13.28
N LEU A 238 6.04 -20.18 13.29
CA LEU A 238 5.02 -19.97 14.32
C LEU A 238 3.96 -21.06 14.25
N ALA A 239 3.48 -21.38 13.05
CA ALA A 239 2.52 -22.46 12.83
C ALA A 239 3.05 -23.81 13.36
N ALA A 240 4.30 -24.15 13.02
CA ALA A 240 4.93 -25.39 13.47
C ALA A 240 5.04 -25.45 15.01
N LYS A 241 5.40 -24.36 15.67
CA LYS A 241 5.46 -24.30 17.14
C LYS A 241 4.11 -24.48 17.81
N ILE A 242 3.04 -23.96 17.20
CA ILE A 242 1.67 -24.11 17.72
C ILE A 242 1.17 -25.55 17.52
N MET A 243 1.43 -26.13 16.35
CA MET A 243 0.95 -27.48 16.00
C MET A 243 1.73 -28.60 16.71
N TYR A 244 3.00 -28.37 17.01
CA TYR A 244 3.92 -29.34 17.60
C TYR A 244 4.66 -28.78 18.82
N PRO A 245 3.95 -28.45 19.90
CA PRO A 245 4.53 -27.74 21.06
C PRO A 245 5.65 -28.51 21.78
N GLU A 246 5.64 -29.85 21.67
CA GLU A 246 6.62 -30.72 22.31
C GLU A 246 7.82 -31.05 21.42
N ALA A 247 7.84 -30.57 20.16
CA ALA A 247 8.90 -30.88 19.22
C ALA A 247 10.19 -30.11 19.51
N GLY A 248 11.34 -30.75 19.29
CA GLY A 248 12.64 -30.11 19.40
C GLY A 248 12.92 -29.10 18.27
N ALA A 249 13.94 -28.27 18.43
CA ALA A 249 14.24 -27.17 17.48
C ALA A 249 14.44 -27.64 16.03
N ASP A 250 15.09 -28.76 15.81
CA ASP A 250 15.34 -29.28 14.46
C ASP A 250 14.06 -29.88 13.84
N GLU A 251 13.23 -30.53 14.65
CA GLU A 251 11.92 -31.02 14.21
C GLU A 251 10.99 -29.85 13.86
N ILE A 252 10.97 -28.78 14.64
CA ILE A 252 10.24 -27.55 14.33
C ILE A 252 10.66 -26.97 12.98
N LYS A 253 11.95 -26.92 12.67
CA LYS A 253 12.43 -26.46 11.35
C LYS A 253 11.89 -27.32 10.22
N GLN A 254 11.93 -28.64 10.39
CA GLN A 254 11.42 -29.57 9.37
C GLN A 254 9.91 -29.38 9.17
N LYS A 255 9.13 -29.30 10.27
CA LYS A 255 7.67 -29.07 10.22
C LYS A 255 7.33 -27.71 9.64
N ALA A 256 8.12 -26.68 9.91
CA ALA A 256 7.94 -25.35 9.32
C ALA A 256 8.16 -25.38 7.80
N ALA A 257 9.20 -26.08 7.32
CA ALA A 257 9.46 -26.23 5.89
C ALA A 257 8.32 -27.01 5.19
N ASP A 258 7.81 -28.06 5.82
CA ASP A 258 6.66 -28.81 5.30
C ASP A 258 5.40 -27.94 5.25
N TYR A 259 5.16 -27.15 6.29
CA TYR A 259 4.01 -26.22 6.35
C TYR A 259 4.15 -25.11 5.29
N GLU A 260 5.34 -24.51 5.13
CA GLU A 260 5.58 -23.48 4.12
C GLU A 260 5.25 -23.99 2.72
N LYS A 261 5.75 -25.17 2.38
CA LYS A 261 5.48 -25.79 1.09
C LYS A 261 4.01 -26.10 0.84
N LEU A 262 3.28 -26.50 1.87
CA LEU A 262 1.88 -26.94 1.76
C LEU A 262 0.88 -25.79 1.87
N GLN A 263 1.14 -24.77 2.70
CA GLN A 263 0.16 -23.78 3.14
C GLN A 263 0.58 -22.33 2.95
N ASP A 264 1.88 -22.02 3.00
CA ASP A 264 2.39 -20.67 3.21
C ASP A 264 3.15 -20.11 2.00
N SER A 265 3.27 -20.85 0.91
CA SER A 265 3.85 -20.35 -0.34
C SER A 265 2.76 -19.82 -1.28
N ALA A 266 3.19 -19.03 -2.28
CA ALA A 266 2.29 -18.40 -3.24
C ALA A 266 1.50 -19.41 -4.09
N ALA A 267 2.08 -20.57 -4.42
CA ALA A 267 1.46 -21.58 -5.27
C ALA A 267 0.19 -22.22 -4.64
N PRO A 268 0.18 -22.69 -3.38
CA PRO A 268 -1.04 -23.11 -2.70
C PRO A 268 -2.10 -22.02 -2.59
N ALA A 269 -1.69 -20.76 -2.38
CA ALA A 269 -2.63 -19.63 -2.32
C ALA A 269 -3.31 -19.40 -3.69
N ALA A 270 -2.55 -19.49 -4.78
CA ALA A 270 -3.08 -19.42 -6.14
C ALA A 270 -4.01 -20.61 -6.45
N ALA A 271 -3.63 -21.83 -6.07
CA ALA A 271 -4.47 -23.03 -6.25
C ALA A 271 -5.81 -22.94 -5.51
N ARG A 272 -5.89 -22.16 -4.42
CA ARG A 272 -7.12 -21.91 -3.65
C ARG A 272 -7.93 -20.70 -4.14
N GLY A 273 -7.44 -19.99 -5.17
CA GLY A 273 -8.13 -18.84 -5.75
C GLY A 273 -7.93 -17.51 -5.00
N TYR A 274 -6.98 -17.42 -4.06
CA TYR A 274 -6.65 -16.15 -3.40
C TYR A 274 -5.79 -15.23 -4.28
N VAL A 275 -5.09 -15.79 -5.25
CA VAL A 275 -4.24 -15.10 -6.21
C VAL A 275 -4.65 -15.54 -7.61
N ASP A 276 -4.82 -14.58 -8.52
CA ASP A 276 -5.19 -14.87 -9.91
C ASP A 276 -4.01 -15.36 -10.73
N ARG A 277 -2.82 -14.81 -10.47
CA ARG A 277 -1.61 -15.19 -11.20
C ARG A 277 -0.36 -14.97 -10.37
N LEU A 278 0.58 -15.92 -10.51
CA LEU A 278 1.95 -15.76 -10.05
C LEU A 278 2.75 -15.13 -11.20
N ILE A 279 3.52 -14.11 -10.87
CA ILE A 279 4.33 -13.38 -11.83
C ILE A 279 5.79 -13.31 -11.38
N ASP A 280 6.69 -13.14 -12.34
CA ASP A 280 8.07 -12.84 -12.08
C ASP A 280 8.18 -11.35 -11.66
N PRO A 281 8.99 -10.99 -10.65
CA PRO A 281 9.22 -9.61 -10.27
C PRO A 281 9.62 -8.69 -11.43
N ALA A 282 10.45 -9.16 -12.34
CA ALA A 282 10.88 -8.40 -13.52
C ALA A 282 9.73 -8.06 -14.48
N ASP A 283 8.69 -8.88 -14.49
CA ASP A 283 7.53 -8.72 -15.37
C ASP A 283 6.40 -7.86 -14.77
N THR A 284 6.60 -7.33 -13.58
CA THR A 284 5.54 -6.64 -12.81
C THR A 284 4.86 -5.53 -13.62
N ARG A 285 5.64 -4.64 -14.28
CA ARG A 285 5.10 -3.53 -15.06
C ARG A 285 4.11 -3.99 -16.12
N LYS A 286 4.49 -4.94 -16.98
CA LYS A 286 3.63 -5.39 -18.09
C LYS A 286 2.31 -6.01 -17.62
N TYR A 287 2.35 -6.74 -16.48
CA TYR A 287 1.13 -7.33 -15.93
C TYR A 287 0.21 -6.28 -15.31
N LEU A 288 0.77 -5.25 -14.66
CA LEU A 288 -0.03 -4.16 -14.10
C LEU A 288 -0.63 -3.27 -15.19
N VAL A 289 0.13 -2.92 -16.23
CA VAL A 289 -0.41 -2.20 -17.38
C VAL A 289 -1.57 -2.97 -17.99
N ALA A 290 -1.40 -4.24 -18.34
CA ALA A 290 -2.46 -5.07 -18.91
C ALA A 290 -3.67 -5.22 -17.96
N ALA A 291 -3.45 -5.29 -16.64
CA ALA A 291 -4.53 -5.38 -15.67
C ALA A 291 -5.40 -4.12 -15.65
N PHE A 292 -4.79 -2.95 -15.61
CA PHE A 292 -5.54 -1.69 -15.57
C PHE A 292 -6.20 -1.37 -16.90
N GLU A 293 -5.57 -1.68 -18.02
CA GLU A 293 -6.21 -1.58 -19.34
C GLU A 293 -7.44 -2.49 -19.45
N MET A 294 -7.35 -3.73 -18.98
CA MET A 294 -8.48 -4.66 -18.96
C MET A 294 -9.63 -4.16 -18.06
N LEU A 295 -9.29 -3.52 -16.93
CA LEU A 295 -10.25 -3.01 -15.97
C LEU A 295 -10.76 -1.60 -16.28
N TYR A 296 -10.25 -0.95 -17.32
CA TYR A 296 -10.61 0.43 -17.67
C TYR A 296 -12.13 0.64 -17.84
N THR A 297 -12.82 -0.33 -18.41
CA THR A 297 -14.27 -0.27 -18.60
C THR A 297 -15.08 -0.76 -17.40
N LYS A 298 -14.45 -1.00 -16.25
CA LYS A 298 -15.15 -1.44 -15.06
C LYS A 298 -16.20 -0.42 -14.65
N TYR A 299 -17.43 -0.90 -14.51
CA TYR A 299 -18.54 -0.14 -13.95
C TYR A 299 -19.18 -0.90 -12.80
N VAL A 300 -19.34 -0.24 -11.67
CA VAL A 300 -20.01 -0.77 -10.48
C VAL A 300 -21.16 0.15 -10.13
N SER A 301 -22.39 -0.38 -10.11
CA SER A 301 -23.55 0.33 -9.63
C SER A 301 -23.82 -0.09 -8.18
N GLU A 302 -23.64 0.83 -7.25
CA GLU A 302 -23.96 0.63 -5.84
C GLU A 302 -25.18 1.48 -5.43
N PRO A 303 -25.92 1.04 -4.39
CA PRO A 303 -27.01 1.85 -3.84
C PRO A 303 -26.48 3.19 -3.34
N GLU A 304 -27.17 4.27 -3.64
CA GLU A 304 -26.85 5.60 -3.14
C GLU A 304 -26.86 5.63 -1.62
N LYS A 305 -25.79 6.18 -1.02
CA LYS A 305 -25.63 6.35 0.41
C LYS A 305 -25.45 7.81 0.73
N LYS A 306 -26.12 8.29 1.77
CA LYS A 306 -25.95 9.68 2.22
C LYS A 306 -24.60 9.89 2.92
N HIS A 307 -24.10 8.87 3.59
CA HIS A 307 -22.80 8.85 4.28
C HIS A 307 -22.40 7.41 4.59
N GLY A 308 -21.12 7.19 4.79
CA GLY A 308 -20.57 5.90 5.14
C GLY A 308 -20.79 5.54 6.62
N THR A 309 -20.76 4.23 6.90
CA THR A 309 -20.64 3.71 8.28
C THR A 309 -19.17 3.69 8.65
N LYS A 310 -18.77 4.32 9.73
CA LYS A 310 -17.38 4.40 10.21
C LYS A 310 -17.25 3.88 11.62
#